data_823dd87bdef902906a9080a33cd7570c
#
_entry.id   823dd87bdef902906a9080a33cd7570c
#
_cell.length_a   1.000
_cell.length_b   1.000
_cell.length_c   1.000
_cell.angle_alpha   90.00
_cell.angle_beta   90.00
_cell.angle_gamma   90.00
#
_symmetry.space_group_name_H-M   'P 1'
#
loop_
_entity.id
_entity.type
_entity.pdbx_description
1 polymer ?
#
loop_
_entity_poly.entity_id
_entity_poly.type
_entity_poly.pdbx_seq_one_letter_code
_entity_poly.pdbx_strand_id
1 'polypeptide(L)'
;MSGIERYFRDYGYLHERLGNALSYLKDPREFFWKQKAKKEAAVLIQDPELAALQREAKEFFPEGQLYAKYTDFERYFAINLRRIYRLGLPSFLPSFLPSFLPSFLPSGKKSLLDIGCGAGFFCLLCKRLGYDVTGMDLSGVDIFDYLIPRFHIPRMVHRIEPQQPLPPIERRFDYITAFAICFHELEKNGEWTGRWDREDWLFFLDDIAKNYIAPGGRMYLFFNDWPHGDFKEVKSRIFPCRYNVRVGHKVLDFRFD
;
A
#
# COMPACT_ATOMS: atom_id res chain seq x y z
N MET A 1 -14.70 -30.32 8.00
CA MET A 1 -13.39 -29.70 8.35
C MET A 1 -12.62 -30.68 9.19
N SER A 2 -11.45 -31.11 8.71
CA SER A 2 -10.57 -32.04 9.42
C SER A 2 -9.95 -31.37 10.66
N GLY A 3 -9.60 -32.17 11.70
CA GLY A 3 -8.94 -31.65 12.90
C GLY A 3 -7.61 -30.93 12.61
N ILE A 4 -6.97 -31.28 11.49
CA ILE A 4 -5.74 -30.67 10.98
C ILE A 4 -5.98 -29.25 10.50
N GLU A 5 -7.06 -28.95 9.80
CA GLU A 5 -7.41 -27.59 9.33
C GLU A 5 -7.74 -26.65 10.50
N ARG A 6 -8.36 -27.17 11.55
CA ARG A 6 -8.63 -26.43 12.77
C ARG A 6 -7.32 -26.12 13.52
N TYR A 7 -6.41 -27.10 13.63
CA TYR A 7 -5.10 -26.94 14.27
C TYR A 7 -4.24 -25.88 13.58
N PHE A 8 -4.13 -25.90 12.25
CA PHE A 8 -3.36 -24.90 11.51
C PHE A 8 -3.97 -23.51 11.58
N ARG A 9 -5.29 -23.38 11.63
CA ARG A 9 -5.97 -22.08 11.82
C ARG A 9 -5.67 -21.52 13.21
N ASP A 10 -5.79 -22.30 14.25
CA ASP A 10 -5.61 -21.87 15.64
C ASP A 10 -4.14 -21.60 15.93
N TYR A 11 -3.23 -22.39 15.38
CA TYR A 11 -1.77 -22.19 15.52
C TYR A 11 -1.28 -20.96 14.75
N GLY A 12 -1.76 -20.75 13.54
CA GLY A 12 -1.48 -19.56 12.74
C GLY A 12 -1.96 -18.29 13.45
N TYR A 13 -3.15 -18.32 14.05
CA TYR A 13 -3.71 -17.21 14.81
C TYR A 13 -2.93 -16.91 16.10
N LEU A 14 -2.46 -17.93 16.82
CA LEU A 14 -1.63 -17.79 18.01
C LEU A 14 -0.25 -17.22 17.66
N HIS A 15 0.38 -17.72 16.61
CA HIS A 15 1.68 -17.26 16.11
C HIS A 15 1.62 -15.80 15.64
N GLU A 16 0.55 -15.42 14.95
CA GLU A 16 0.29 -14.04 14.54
C GLU A 16 0.09 -13.11 15.76
N ARG A 17 -0.65 -13.55 16.77
CA ARG A 17 -0.83 -12.78 18.02
C ARG A 17 0.47 -12.61 18.81
N LEU A 18 1.27 -13.65 18.93
CA LEU A 18 2.57 -13.59 19.61
C LEU A 18 3.57 -12.75 18.81
N GLY A 19 3.61 -12.91 17.49
CA GLY A 19 4.42 -12.08 16.60
C GLY A 19 4.04 -10.59 16.67
N ASN A 20 2.74 -10.28 16.72
CA ASN A 20 2.24 -8.93 16.93
C ASN A 20 2.61 -8.39 18.31
N ALA A 21 2.46 -9.17 19.39
CA ALA A 21 2.84 -8.76 20.74
C ALA A 21 4.34 -8.46 20.83
N LEU A 22 5.18 -9.32 20.26
CA LEU A 22 6.64 -9.11 20.22
C LEU A 22 7.03 -7.89 19.35
N SER A 23 6.30 -7.61 18.27
CA SER A 23 6.54 -6.42 17.45
C SER A 23 6.22 -5.13 18.20
N TYR A 24 5.20 -5.13 19.05
CA TYR A 24 4.86 -3.97 19.90
C TYR A 24 5.89 -3.71 21.00
N LEU A 25 6.54 -4.75 21.52
CA LEU A 25 7.65 -4.59 22.44
C LEU A 25 8.87 -3.97 21.77
N LYS A 26 9.08 -4.25 20.47
CA LYS A 26 10.18 -3.68 19.68
C LYS A 26 9.93 -2.24 19.22
N ASP A 27 8.69 -1.88 18.92
CA ASP A 27 8.30 -0.52 18.57
C ASP A 27 6.92 -0.15 19.17
N PRO A 28 6.92 0.48 20.36
CA PRO A 28 5.68 0.91 21.03
C PRO A 28 4.80 1.84 20.18
N ARG A 29 5.39 2.56 19.21
CA ARG A 29 4.64 3.43 18.29
C ARG A 29 3.66 2.64 17.42
N GLU A 30 4.01 1.40 17.05
CA GLU A 30 3.13 0.52 16.28
C GLU A 30 1.83 0.21 17.01
N PHE A 31 1.89 0.00 18.32
CA PHE A 31 0.70 -0.20 19.14
C PHE A 31 -0.17 1.06 19.16
N PHE A 32 0.45 2.21 19.40
CA PHE A 32 -0.24 3.50 19.42
C PHE A 32 -0.90 3.79 18.04
N TRP A 33 -0.17 3.62 16.96
CA TRP A 33 -0.69 3.81 15.60
C TRP A 33 -1.85 2.87 15.28
N LYS A 34 -1.80 1.64 15.74
CA LYS A 34 -2.90 0.67 15.55
C LYS A 34 -4.17 1.13 16.26
N GLN A 35 -4.07 1.58 17.49
CA GLN A 35 -5.23 2.06 18.24
C GLN A 35 -5.80 3.35 17.64
N LYS A 36 -4.92 4.30 17.31
CA LYS A 36 -5.30 5.54 16.63
C LYS A 36 -5.99 5.26 15.30
N ALA A 37 -5.41 4.42 14.47
CA ALA A 37 -5.95 4.07 13.16
C ALA A 37 -7.35 3.42 13.25
N LYS A 38 -7.59 2.55 14.23
CA LYS A 38 -8.92 1.98 14.46
C LYS A 38 -9.95 3.03 14.83
N LYS A 39 -9.61 3.95 15.74
CA LYS A 39 -10.53 5.03 16.13
C LYS A 39 -10.86 5.94 14.95
N GLU A 40 -9.88 6.33 14.17
CA GLU A 40 -10.08 7.19 12.99
C GLU A 40 -10.85 6.46 11.88
N ALA A 41 -10.59 5.17 11.65
CA ALA A 41 -11.35 4.37 10.69
C ALA A 41 -12.84 4.28 11.07
N ALA A 42 -13.15 4.06 12.35
CA ALA A 42 -14.51 4.03 12.84
C ALA A 42 -15.25 5.37 12.66
N VAL A 43 -14.54 6.50 12.68
CA VAL A 43 -15.10 7.81 12.35
C VAL A 43 -15.32 7.96 10.84
N LEU A 44 -14.35 7.52 10.03
CA LEU A 44 -14.44 7.63 8.57
C LEU A 44 -15.64 6.89 7.99
N ILE A 45 -15.99 5.72 8.52
CA ILE A 45 -17.14 4.95 8.02
C ILE A 45 -18.48 5.55 8.44
N GLN A 46 -18.52 6.58 9.30
CA GLN A 46 -19.73 7.34 9.61
C GLN A 46 -20.07 8.37 8.51
N ASP A 47 -19.13 8.63 7.59
CA ASP A 47 -19.39 9.40 6.38
C ASP A 47 -20.54 8.73 5.58
N PRO A 48 -21.66 9.41 5.33
CA PRO A 48 -22.85 8.81 4.69
C PRO A 48 -22.56 8.21 3.32
N GLU A 49 -21.68 8.84 2.52
CA GLU A 49 -21.33 8.37 1.19
C GLU A 49 -20.50 7.09 1.28
N LEU A 50 -19.51 7.03 2.18
CA LEU A 50 -18.70 5.82 2.40
C LEU A 50 -19.54 4.69 2.99
N ALA A 51 -20.46 4.99 3.92
CA ALA A 51 -21.34 3.99 4.50
C ALA A 51 -22.32 3.43 3.45
N ALA A 52 -22.85 4.27 2.56
CA ALA A 52 -23.71 3.84 1.46
C ALA A 52 -22.93 2.96 0.48
N LEU A 53 -21.75 3.40 0.04
CA LEU A 53 -20.89 2.64 -0.85
C LEU A 53 -20.46 1.30 -0.25
N GLN A 54 -20.19 1.24 1.05
CA GLN A 54 -19.87 -0.01 1.73
C GLN A 54 -21.03 -1.01 1.70
N ARG A 55 -22.27 -0.54 1.93
CA ARG A 55 -23.48 -1.39 1.84
C ARG A 55 -23.64 -1.93 0.42
N GLU A 56 -23.59 -1.06 -0.57
CA GLU A 56 -23.65 -1.44 -1.99
C GLU A 56 -22.57 -2.46 -2.35
N ALA A 57 -21.32 -2.22 -1.95
CA ALA A 57 -20.21 -3.15 -2.21
C ALA A 57 -20.46 -4.53 -1.56
N LYS A 58 -21.03 -4.60 -0.36
CA LYS A 58 -21.37 -5.89 0.28
C LYS A 58 -22.48 -6.65 -0.43
N GLU A 59 -23.42 -5.94 -1.07
CA GLU A 59 -24.47 -6.57 -1.88
C GLU A 59 -23.90 -7.17 -3.16
N PHE A 60 -22.98 -6.45 -3.84
CA PHE A 60 -22.31 -6.94 -5.06
C PHE A 60 -21.28 -8.03 -4.81
N PHE A 61 -20.60 -8.00 -3.67
CA PHE A 61 -19.51 -8.91 -3.30
C PHE A 61 -19.82 -9.58 -1.96
N PRO A 62 -20.77 -10.52 -1.92
CA PRO A 62 -21.18 -11.17 -0.69
C PRO A 62 -20.03 -11.98 -0.06
N GLU A 63 -20.14 -12.20 1.25
CA GLU A 63 -19.18 -12.97 2.03
C GLU A 63 -18.94 -14.35 1.41
N GLY A 64 -17.68 -14.78 1.35
CA GLY A 64 -17.27 -16.06 0.74
C GLY A 64 -16.77 -15.93 -0.70
N GLN A 65 -17.01 -14.82 -1.39
CA GLN A 65 -16.39 -14.58 -2.68
C GLN A 65 -14.91 -14.17 -2.55
N LEU A 66 -14.16 -14.45 -3.61
CA LEU A 66 -12.78 -14.00 -3.73
C LEU A 66 -12.73 -12.47 -3.62
N TYR A 67 -11.87 -11.97 -2.75
CA TYR A 67 -11.71 -10.53 -2.48
C TYR A 67 -12.89 -9.83 -1.77
N ALA A 68 -13.98 -10.50 -1.37
CA ALA A 68 -15.07 -9.90 -0.58
C ALA A 68 -14.59 -9.19 0.70
N LYS A 69 -13.43 -9.59 1.23
CA LYS A 69 -12.78 -8.92 2.38
C LYS A 69 -12.59 -7.40 2.19
N TYR A 70 -12.48 -6.91 0.96
CA TYR A 70 -12.33 -5.48 0.66
C TYR A 70 -13.63 -4.69 0.86
N THR A 71 -14.77 -5.33 1.12
CA THR A 71 -16.00 -4.65 1.53
C THR A 71 -16.00 -4.22 3.00
N ASP A 72 -15.03 -4.68 3.80
CA ASP A 72 -14.82 -4.22 5.19
C ASP A 72 -13.99 -2.92 5.19
N PHE A 73 -14.67 -1.79 4.94
CA PHE A 73 -14.02 -0.48 4.81
C PHE A 73 -13.32 -0.04 6.09
N GLU A 74 -13.91 -0.29 7.26
CA GLU A 74 -13.30 0.07 8.54
C GLU A 74 -11.93 -0.59 8.70
N ARG A 75 -11.86 -1.89 8.44
CA ARG A 75 -10.61 -2.65 8.48
C ARG A 75 -9.57 -2.09 7.51
N TYR A 76 -9.97 -1.81 6.27
CA TYR A 76 -9.03 -1.33 5.25
C TYR A 76 -8.60 0.12 5.48
N PHE A 77 -9.47 0.97 6.01
CA PHE A 77 -9.07 2.30 6.48
C PHE A 77 -8.07 2.19 7.63
N ALA A 78 -8.31 1.36 8.63
CA ALA A 78 -7.38 1.18 9.74
C ALA A 78 -5.99 0.68 9.28
N ILE A 79 -5.93 -0.26 8.33
CA ILE A 79 -4.69 -0.75 7.74
C ILE A 79 -3.94 0.40 7.03
N ASN A 80 -4.63 1.18 6.21
CA ASN A 80 -4.02 2.21 5.38
C ASN A 80 -3.67 3.47 6.17
N LEU A 81 -4.40 3.83 7.22
CA LEU A 81 -4.01 4.86 8.18
C LEU A 81 -2.67 4.51 8.88
N ARG A 82 -2.46 3.25 9.26
CA ARG A 82 -1.16 2.82 9.80
C ARG A 82 -0.02 2.97 8.79
N ARG A 83 -0.28 2.74 7.50
CA ARG A 83 0.70 3.00 6.42
C ARG A 83 1.05 4.48 6.34
N ILE A 84 0.06 5.36 6.42
CA ILE A 84 0.24 6.83 6.46
C ILE A 84 1.11 7.23 7.64
N TYR A 85 0.86 6.71 8.84
CA TYR A 85 1.66 7.01 10.02
C TYR A 85 3.11 6.55 9.90
N ARG A 86 3.34 5.34 9.35
CA ARG A 86 4.69 4.83 9.09
C ARG A 86 5.48 5.69 8.11
N LEU A 87 4.81 6.21 7.10
CA LEU A 87 5.40 7.14 6.13
C LEU A 87 5.74 8.51 6.73
N GLY A 88 5.18 8.82 7.90
CA GLY A 88 5.28 10.16 8.49
C GLY A 88 4.54 11.21 7.65
N LEU A 89 3.57 10.81 6.85
CA LEU A 89 2.70 11.75 6.16
C LEU A 89 1.84 12.49 7.19
N PRO A 90 1.55 13.78 6.96
CA PRO A 90 0.67 14.54 7.85
C PRO A 90 -0.67 13.81 8.01
N SER A 91 -1.00 13.41 9.21
CA SER A 91 -2.20 12.60 9.50
C SER A 91 -3.31 13.44 10.13
N PHE A 92 -3.50 14.66 9.66
CA PHE A 92 -4.63 15.48 10.08
C PHE A 92 -5.82 15.18 9.19
N LEU A 93 -6.63 14.18 9.57
CA LEU A 93 -7.97 14.08 9.03
C LEU A 93 -8.77 15.29 9.54
N PRO A 94 -9.43 16.03 8.64
CA PRO A 94 -10.09 17.30 8.98
C PRO A 94 -11.22 17.21 10.02
N SER A 95 -11.61 16.00 10.46
CA SER A 95 -12.75 15.77 11.35
C SER A 95 -12.56 16.28 12.78
N PHE A 96 -11.36 16.75 13.17
CA PHE A 96 -11.10 17.29 14.51
C PHE A 96 -10.47 18.69 14.57
N LEU A 97 -10.28 19.33 13.41
CA LEU A 97 -9.72 20.69 13.41
C LEU A 97 -10.71 21.66 12.80
N PRO A 98 -11.05 22.72 13.55
CA PRO A 98 -11.79 23.85 12.99
C PRO A 98 -11.05 24.42 11.78
N SER A 99 -11.77 25.09 10.92
CA SER A 99 -11.42 25.72 9.64
C SER A 99 -10.11 26.54 9.57
N PHE A 100 -9.21 26.41 10.53
CA PHE A 100 -8.01 27.22 10.72
C PHE A 100 -6.72 26.66 10.07
N LEU A 101 -6.74 25.49 9.43
CA LEU A 101 -5.50 24.82 8.98
C LEU A 101 -5.18 24.76 7.47
N PRO A 102 -5.68 25.64 6.58
CA PRO A 102 -5.11 25.76 5.24
C PRO A 102 -3.66 26.28 5.24
N SER A 103 -3.22 26.95 6.32
CA SER A 103 -1.94 27.66 6.36
C SER A 103 -0.71 26.83 6.73
N PHE A 104 -0.86 25.60 7.18
CA PHE A 104 0.26 24.71 7.55
C PHE A 104 0.53 23.58 6.54
N LEU A 105 -0.25 23.47 5.47
CA LEU A 105 0.11 22.59 4.38
C LEU A 105 1.31 23.18 3.64
N PRO A 106 2.31 22.35 3.27
CA PRO A 106 3.42 22.81 2.45
C PRO A 106 2.88 23.55 1.24
N SER A 107 3.49 24.67 0.89
CA SER A 107 3.14 25.44 -0.30
C SER A 107 3.23 24.55 -1.55
N GLY A 108 2.09 24.14 -2.07
CA GLY A 108 1.96 23.22 -3.21
C GLY A 108 1.37 21.86 -2.84
N LYS A 109 0.44 21.41 -3.66
CA LYS A 109 -0.19 20.09 -3.53
C LYS A 109 0.84 19.01 -3.88
N LYS A 110 1.22 18.20 -2.91
CA LYS A 110 2.14 17.07 -3.13
C LYS A 110 1.49 15.98 -3.96
N SER A 111 2.25 15.40 -4.88
CA SER A 111 1.81 14.33 -5.77
C SER A 111 2.26 12.96 -5.28
N LEU A 112 1.39 11.95 -5.44
CA LEU A 112 1.63 10.60 -4.97
C LEU A 112 1.19 9.57 -6.02
N LEU A 113 2.08 8.61 -6.32
CA LEU A 113 1.77 7.40 -7.08
C LEU A 113 1.77 6.20 -6.13
N ASP A 114 0.67 5.45 -6.09
CA ASP A 114 0.58 4.19 -5.34
C ASP A 114 0.60 3.00 -6.31
N ILE A 115 1.71 2.27 -6.33
CA ILE A 115 1.91 1.08 -7.17
C ILE A 115 1.34 -0.13 -6.46
N GLY A 116 0.47 -0.89 -7.14
CA GLY A 116 -0.30 -1.95 -6.52
C GLY A 116 -1.38 -1.39 -5.58
N CYS A 117 -2.13 -0.39 -6.06
CA CYS A 117 -3.08 0.37 -5.25
C CYS A 117 -4.28 -0.46 -4.76
N GLY A 118 -4.48 -1.67 -5.29
CA GLY A 118 -5.56 -2.57 -4.92
C GLY A 118 -6.93 -1.90 -5.06
N ALA A 119 -7.75 -2.00 -4.03
CA ALA A 119 -9.08 -1.37 -3.99
C ALA A 119 -9.05 0.17 -3.79
N GLY A 120 -7.87 0.81 -3.75
CA GLY A 120 -7.74 2.27 -3.70
C GLY A 120 -7.91 2.93 -2.33
N PHE A 121 -7.98 2.18 -1.24
CA PHE A 121 -8.18 2.75 0.11
C PHE A 121 -7.05 3.67 0.56
N PHE A 122 -5.79 3.31 0.28
CA PHE A 122 -4.65 4.18 0.59
C PHE A 122 -4.71 5.47 -0.23
N CYS A 123 -4.98 5.34 -1.52
CA CYS A 123 -5.17 6.46 -2.43
C CYS A 123 -6.28 7.41 -1.95
N LEU A 124 -7.45 6.87 -1.55
CA LEU A 124 -8.56 7.67 -1.03
C LEU A 124 -8.17 8.48 0.21
N LEU A 125 -7.48 7.83 1.16
CA LEU A 125 -7.01 8.52 2.37
C LEU A 125 -6.00 9.62 2.04
N CYS A 126 -5.02 9.36 1.18
CA CYS A 126 -4.05 10.38 0.74
C CYS A 126 -4.75 11.54 0.00
N LYS A 127 -5.74 11.24 -0.85
CA LYS A 127 -6.55 12.27 -1.52
C LYS A 127 -7.30 13.15 -0.51
N ARG A 128 -7.89 12.56 0.54
CA ARG A 128 -8.56 13.30 1.62
C ARG A 128 -7.58 14.13 2.46
N LEU A 129 -6.32 13.72 2.51
CA LEU A 129 -5.22 14.51 3.11
C LEU A 129 -4.68 15.63 2.18
N GLY A 130 -5.26 15.81 1.01
CA GLY A 130 -4.90 16.88 0.09
C GLY A 130 -3.82 16.53 -0.93
N TYR A 131 -3.38 15.26 -0.99
CA TYR A 131 -2.44 14.83 -2.03
C TYR A 131 -3.12 14.74 -3.40
N ASP A 132 -2.35 14.98 -4.45
CA ASP A 132 -2.73 14.66 -5.83
C ASP A 132 -2.31 13.22 -6.14
N VAL A 133 -3.27 12.31 -6.14
CA VAL A 133 -3.01 10.87 -6.09
C VAL A 133 -3.32 10.22 -7.44
N THR A 134 -2.43 9.32 -7.85
CA THR A 134 -2.66 8.36 -8.93
C THR A 134 -2.42 6.95 -8.40
N GLY A 135 -3.29 6.01 -8.69
CA GLY A 135 -3.08 4.59 -8.47
C GLY A 135 -2.50 3.92 -9.72
N MET A 136 -1.72 2.84 -9.52
CA MET A 136 -1.32 1.93 -10.60
C MET A 136 -1.61 0.51 -10.14
N ASP A 137 -2.33 -0.27 -10.95
CA ASP A 137 -2.62 -1.68 -10.68
C ASP A 137 -3.06 -2.41 -11.95
N LEU A 138 -3.27 -3.70 -11.83
CA LEU A 138 -3.88 -4.52 -12.89
C LEU A 138 -5.39 -4.22 -12.99
N SER A 139 -5.97 -4.51 -14.14
CA SER A 139 -7.43 -4.63 -14.32
C SER A 139 -7.87 -6.10 -14.15
N GLY A 140 -9.18 -6.31 -14.06
CA GLY A 140 -9.76 -7.66 -14.00
C GLY A 140 -9.91 -8.22 -12.59
N VAL A 141 -9.72 -7.39 -11.56
CA VAL A 141 -10.16 -7.71 -10.18
C VAL A 141 -11.44 -6.93 -9.90
N ASP A 142 -12.57 -7.60 -10.00
CA ASP A 142 -13.90 -6.98 -10.03
C ASP A 142 -14.12 -5.94 -8.93
N ILE A 143 -13.74 -6.23 -7.69
CA ILE A 143 -13.91 -5.29 -6.59
C ILE A 143 -12.99 -4.06 -6.69
N PHE A 144 -11.79 -4.19 -7.29
CA PHE A 144 -10.91 -3.04 -7.52
C PHE A 144 -11.48 -2.17 -8.64
N ASP A 145 -11.91 -2.80 -9.73
CA ASP A 145 -12.54 -2.13 -10.86
C ASP A 145 -13.86 -1.46 -10.46
N TYR A 146 -14.53 -1.98 -9.41
CA TYR A 146 -15.73 -1.39 -8.83
C TYR A 146 -15.44 -0.20 -7.90
N LEU A 147 -14.48 -0.31 -6.97
CA LEU A 147 -14.25 0.69 -5.91
C LEU A 147 -13.41 1.89 -6.39
N ILE A 148 -12.36 1.68 -7.19
CA ILE A 148 -11.44 2.75 -7.60
C ILE A 148 -12.16 3.92 -8.31
N PRO A 149 -13.05 3.67 -9.31
CA PRO A 149 -13.81 4.75 -9.93
C PRO A 149 -14.74 5.48 -8.96
N ARG A 150 -15.35 4.76 -8.01
CA ARG A 150 -16.26 5.34 -6.99
C ARG A 150 -15.51 6.18 -5.95
N PHE A 151 -14.26 5.89 -5.71
CA PHE A 151 -13.35 6.74 -4.94
C PHE A 151 -12.80 7.92 -5.76
N HIS A 152 -13.13 7.99 -7.06
CA HIS A 152 -12.60 8.98 -7.99
C HIS A 152 -11.07 9.05 -7.97
N ILE A 153 -10.41 7.88 -8.02
CA ILE A 153 -8.95 7.76 -8.09
C ILE A 153 -8.56 7.54 -9.55
N PRO A 154 -7.76 8.43 -10.15
CA PRO A 154 -7.12 8.16 -11.43
C PRO A 154 -6.27 6.90 -11.32
N ARG A 155 -6.50 5.92 -12.21
CA ARG A 155 -5.75 4.66 -12.21
C ARG A 155 -5.07 4.41 -13.56
N MET A 156 -3.80 4.11 -13.50
CA MET A 156 -3.03 3.56 -14.61
C MET A 156 -3.14 2.04 -14.54
N VAL A 157 -3.69 1.41 -15.59
CA VAL A 157 -3.74 -0.05 -15.68
C VAL A 157 -2.44 -0.52 -16.32
N HIS A 158 -1.60 -1.20 -15.53
CA HIS A 158 -0.31 -1.67 -16.01
C HIS A 158 0.21 -2.85 -15.19
N ARG A 159 0.81 -3.84 -15.89
CA ARG A 159 1.59 -4.92 -15.30
C ARG A 159 3.06 -4.53 -15.31
N ILE A 160 3.68 -4.53 -14.14
CA ILE A 160 5.12 -4.27 -14.03
C ILE A 160 5.87 -5.56 -14.34
N GLU A 161 6.75 -5.51 -15.32
CA GLU A 161 7.54 -6.66 -15.79
C GLU A 161 9.05 -6.34 -15.69
N PRO A 162 9.91 -7.36 -15.57
CA PRO A 162 11.35 -7.16 -15.51
C PRO A 162 11.85 -6.48 -16.80
N GLN A 163 12.77 -5.53 -16.66
CA GLN A 163 13.44 -4.79 -17.72
C GLN A 163 12.49 -4.11 -18.74
N GLN A 164 11.24 -3.87 -18.33
CA GLN A 164 10.31 -3.08 -19.12
C GLN A 164 10.03 -1.73 -18.44
N PRO A 165 10.07 -0.61 -19.18
CA PRO A 165 9.76 0.69 -18.60
C PRO A 165 8.29 0.75 -18.21
N LEU A 166 8.01 1.50 -17.16
CA LEU A 166 6.64 1.84 -16.81
C LEU A 166 6.01 2.74 -17.91
N PRO A 167 4.67 2.82 -17.99
CA PRO A 167 4.00 3.62 -19.01
C PRO A 167 4.43 5.09 -18.95
N PRO A 168 4.64 5.77 -20.07
CA PRO A 168 5.04 7.17 -20.06
C PRO A 168 4.02 8.04 -19.31
N ILE A 169 4.51 8.99 -18.53
CA ILE A 169 3.69 9.93 -17.79
C ILE A 169 4.27 11.34 -17.90
N GLU A 170 3.39 12.34 -18.04
CA GLU A 170 3.82 13.73 -18.24
C GLU A 170 4.29 14.44 -16.97
N ARG A 171 4.11 13.81 -15.82
CA ARG A 171 4.45 14.39 -14.50
C ARG A 171 5.34 13.49 -13.66
N ARG A 172 6.03 14.08 -12.68
CA ARG A 172 6.77 13.38 -11.66
C ARG A 172 6.05 13.47 -10.31
N PHE A 173 6.31 12.49 -9.44
CA PHE A 173 5.67 12.38 -8.13
C PHE A 173 6.64 12.73 -7.00
N ASP A 174 6.15 13.46 -6.00
CA ASP A 174 6.89 13.69 -4.75
C ASP A 174 7.03 12.40 -3.93
N TYR A 175 6.01 11.53 -4.02
CA TYR A 175 5.97 10.24 -3.33
C TYR A 175 5.59 9.12 -4.29
N ILE A 176 6.30 8.01 -4.19
CA ILE A 176 5.91 6.73 -4.80
C ILE A 176 5.80 5.72 -3.68
N THR A 177 4.67 5.03 -3.60
CA THR A 177 4.43 3.99 -2.60
C THR A 177 4.07 2.68 -3.26
N ALA A 178 4.46 1.56 -2.63
CA ALA A 178 4.03 0.25 -3.04
C ALA A 178 3.94 -0.65 -1.80
N PHE A 179 2.72 -1.10 -1.47
CA PHE A 179 2.46 -1.87 -0.26
C PHE A 179 2.06 -3.29 -0.56
N ALA A 180 2.68 -4.24 0.17
CA ALA A 180 2.45 -5.66 0.01
C ALA A 180 2.70 -6.13 -1.43
N ILE A 181 3.78 -5.60 -2.02
CA ILE A 181 4.15 -5.86 -3.40
C ILE A 181 4.62 -7.29 -3.60
N CYS A 182 4.28 -7.81 -4.79
CA CYS A 182 4.78 -9.08 -5.31
C CYS A 182 5.11 -9.01 -6.82
N PHE A 183 5.12 -7.82 -7.42
CA PHE A 183 5.41 -7.67 -8.85
C PHE A 183 6.82 -8.13 -9.25
N HIS A 184 7.73 -8.27 -8.29
CA HIS A 184 9.07 -8.81 -8.48
C HIS A 184 9.12 -10.35 -8.46
N GLU A 185 8.01 -11.01 -8.22
CA GLU A 185 7.89 -12.46 -8.33
C GLU A 185 7.54 -12.84 -9.77
N LEU A 186 8.25 -13.83 -10.29
CA LEU A 186 8.10 -14.30 -11.67
C LEU A 186 7.18 -15.53 -11.68
N GLU A 187 6.17 -15.46 -12.54
CA GLU A 187 5.24 -16.57 -12.78
C GLU A 187 5.24 -16.94 -14.26
N LYS A 188 5.18 -18.22 -14.54
CA LYS A 188 4.96 -18.76 -15.87
C LYS A 188 3.87 -19.84 -15.81
N ASN A 189 2.80 -19.65 -16.59
CA ASN A 189 1.64 -20.57 -16.59
C ASN A 189 0.98 -20.76 -15.21
N GLY A 190 0.99 -19.72 -14.35
CA GLY A 190 0.45 -19.79 -13.00
C GLY A 190 1.36 -20.44 -11.97
N GLU A 191 2.57 -20.84 -12.36
CA GLU A 191 3.57 -21.41 -11.45
C GLU A 191 4.66 -20.40 -11.17
N TRP A 192 5.07 -20.32 -9.90
CA TRP A 192 6.18 -19.46 -9.48
C TRP A 192 7.49 -20.01 -10.05
N THR A 193 8.26 -19.15 -10.73
CA THR A 193 9.52 -19.49 -11.39
C THR A 193 10.74 -18.79 -10.80
N GLY A 194 10.54 -17.84 -9.91
CA GLY A 194 11.63 -17.11 -9.28
C GLY A 194 11.30 -15.67 -8.94
N ARG A 195 12.31 -14.85 -8.82
CA ARG A 195 12.21 -13.41 -8.55
C ARG A 195 13.16 -12.64 -9.44
N TRP A 196 12.85 -11.37 -9.59
CA TRP A 196 13.73 -10.39 -10.23
C TRP A 196 15.15 -10.55 -9.73
N ASP A 197 16.06 -10.51 -10.65
CA ASP A 197 17.50 -10.45 -10.35
C ASP A 197 17.94 -9.01 -10.05
N ARG A 198 19.27 -8.80 -9.97
CA ARG A 198 19.84 -7.49 -9.70
C ARG A 198 19.61 -6.50 -10.85
N GLU A 199 19.70 -6.97 -12.07
CA GLU A 199 19.59 -6.13 -13.27
C GLU A 199 18.15 -5.63 -13.44
N ASP A 200 17.17 -6.48 -13.17
CA ASP A 200 15.75 -6.15 -13.16
C ASP A 200 15.43 -5.05 -12.14
N TRP A 201 15.96 -5.20 -10.91
CA TRP A 201 15.79 -4.20 -9.86
C TRP A 201 16.47 -2.87 -10.20
N LEU A 202 17.68 -2.89 -10.73
CA LEU A 202 18.38 -1.66 -11.10
C LEU A 202 17.66 -0.95 -12.26
N PHE A 203 17.19 -1.70 -13.25
CA PHE A 203 16.38 -1.14 -14.33
C PHE A 203 15.14 -0.43 -13.80
N PHE A 204 14.36 -1.09 -12.94
CA PHE A 204 13.16 -0.51 -12.34
C PHE A 204 13.48 0.76 -11.52
N LEU A 205 14.50 0.72 -10.68
CA LEU A 205 14.90 1.88 -9.89
C LEU A 205 15.39 3.05 -10.75
N ASP A 206 16.10 2.76 -11.83
CA ASP A 206 16.59 3.76 -12.77
C ASP A 206 15.45 4.40 -13.58
N ASP A 207 14.46 3.61 -13.99
CA ASP A 207 13.26 4.11 -14.66
C ASP A 207 12.45 5.02 -13.72
N ILE A 208 12.25 4.60 -12.48
CA ILE A 208 11.61 5.44 -11.44
C ILE A 208 12.37 6.76 -11.26
N ALA A 209 13.68 6.69 -11.07
CA ALA A 209 14.51 7.88 -10.83
C ALA A 209 14.48 8.86 -12.00
N LYS A 210 14.54 8.34 -13.22
CA LYS A 210 14.60 9.13 -14.45
C LYS A 210 13.26 9.74 -14.83
N ASN A 211 12.16 8.97 -14.70
CA ASN A 211 10.90 9.30 -15.36
C ASN A 211 9.76 9.61 -14.38
N TYR A 212 9.78 9.09 -13.15
CA TYR A 212 8.61 9.10 -12.27
C TYR A 212 8.74 9.91 -10.99
N ILE A 213 9.93 9.93 -10.37
CA ILE A 213 10.12 10.63 -9.10
C ILE A 213 10.59 12.06 -9.32
N ALA A 214 10.06 13.00 -8.55
CA ALA A 214 10.53 14.37 -8.55
C ALA A 214 11.89 14.47 -7.82
N PRO A 215 12.75 15.47 -8.12
CA PRO A 215 13.94 15.75 -7.33
C PRO A 215 13.60 15.93 -5.86
N GLY A 216 14.34 15.31 -4.96
CA GLY A 216 14.03 15.27 -3.52
C GLY A 216 12.85 14.34 -3.16
N GLY A 217 12.31 13.62 -4.12
CA GLY A 217 11.19 12.71 -3.92
C GLY A 217 11.57 11.45 -3.14
N ARG A 218 10.55 10.74 -2.67
CA ARG A 218 10.68 9.56 -1.82
C ARG A 218 9.90 8.38 -2.37
N MET A 219 10.52 7.20 -2.45
CA MET A 219 9.85 5.95 -2.77
C MET A 219 9.89 5.00 -1.59
N TYR A 220 8.73 4.42 -1.26
CA TYR A 220 8.56 3.50 -0.15
C TYR A 220 8.01 2.17 -0.64
N LEU A 221 8.82 1.12 -0.54
CA LEU A 221 8.45 -0.25 -0.90
C LEU A 221 8.26 -1.08 0.36
N PHE A 222 7.09 -1.68 0.52
CA PHE A 222 6.79 -2.65 1.57
C PHE A 222 6.51 -4.00 0.94
N PHE A 223 7.35 -4.98 1.23
CA PHE A 223 7.30 -6.31 0.62
C PHE A 223 6.30 -7.22 1.31
N ASN A 224 5.63 -8.05 0.51
CA ASN A 224 4.82 -9.15 1.00
C ASN A 224 5.73 -10.37 1.23
N ASP A 225 5.50 -11.11 2.33
CA ASP A 225 6.23 -12.37 2.58
C ASP A 225 5.53 -13.58 1.96
N TRP A 226 4.33 -13.41 1.47
CA TRP A 226 3.51 -14.48 0.97
C TRP A 226 3.49 -14.48 -0.57
N PRO A 227 3.55 -15.64 -1.21
CA PRO A 227 3.76 -16.99 -0.65
C PRO A 227 5.23 -17.41 -0.54
N HIS A 228 6.17 -16.73 -1.19
CA HIS A 228 7.57 -17.15 -1.39
C HIS A 228 8.58 -16.17 -0.79
N GLY A 229 8.15 -15.29 0.12
CA GLY A 229 8.92 -14.13 0.53
C GLY A 229 10.13 -14.43 1.41
N ASP A 230 11.34 -14.16 0.91
CA ASP A 230 12.49 -13.86 1.73
C ASP A 230 13.01 -12.45 1.40
N PHE A 231 12.66 -11.48 2.24
CA PHE A 231 13.13 -10.10 2.09
C PHE A 231 14.66 -9.98 2.13
N LYS A 232 15.39 -10.92 2.76
CA LYS A 232 16.84 -10.94 2.76
C LYS A 232 17.38 -11.18 1.35
N GLU A 233 16.76 -12.09 0.61
CA GLU A 233 17.13 -12.38 -0.76
C GLU A 233 16.85 -11.17 -1.67
N VAL A 234 15.66 -10.58 -1.59
CA VAL A 234 15.32 -9.36 -2.34
C VAL A 234 16.33 -8.25 -2.03
N LYS A 235 16.63 -8.02 -0.75
CA LYS A 235 17.62 -7.04 -0.32
C LYS A 235 19.01 -7.32 -0.93
N SER A 236 19.48 -8.57 -0.92
CA SER A 236 20.79 -8.91 -1.48
C SER A 236 20.90 -8.67 -2.98
N ARG A 237 19.78 -8.77 -3.70
CA ARG A 237 19.71 -8.48 -5.15
C ARG A 237 19.72 -6.99 -5.46
N ILE A 238 19.12 -6.17 -4.60
CA ILE A 238 19.09 -4.71 -4.79
C ILE A 238 20.45 -4.08 -4.42
N PHE A 239 21.13 -4.59 -3.39
CA PHE A 239 22.36 -3.97 -2.87
C PHE A 239 23.65 -4.58 -3.42
N PRO A 240 24.72 -3.75 -3.56
CA PRO A 240 24.73 -2.30 -3.40
C PRO A 240 23.96 -1.59 -4.53
N CYS A 241 23.23 -0.51 -4.20
CA CYS A 241 22.63 0.35 -5.21
C CYS A 241 23.13 1.81 -5.05
N ARG A 242 23.01 2.59 -6.13
CA ARG A 242 23.48 3.99 -6.14
C ARG A 242 22.57 4.98 -5.40
N TYR A 243 21.38 4.53 -5.00
CA TYR A 243 20.38 5.38 -4.38
C TYR A 243 20.51 5.39 -2.87
N ASN A 244 20.19 6.52 -2.24
CA ASN A 244 20.12 6.63 -0.79
C ASN A 244 18.89 5.85 -0.30
N VAL A 245 19.10 4.79 0.48
CA VAL A 245 18.03 3.89 0.93
C VAL A 245 18.15 3.53 2.40
N ARG A 246 17.07 3.73 3.13
CA ARG A 246 16.92 3.21 4.49
C ARG A 246 16.25 1.85 4.43
N VAL A 247 16.88 0.86 5.03
CA VAL A 247 16.39 -0.51 5.10
C VAL A 247 15.70 -0.76 6.44
N GLY A 248 14.44 -1.19 6.40
CA GLY A 248 13.68 -1.63 7.56
C GLY A 248 13.32 -3.11 7.50
N HIS A 249 12.43 -3.55 8.39
CA HIS A 249 11.84 -4.89 8.28
C HIS A 249 10.84 -4.90 7.11
N LYS A 250 11.16 -5.63 6.04
CA LYS A 250 10.39 -5.72 4.79
C LYS A 250 10.17 -4.38 4.07
N VAL A 251 10.97 -3.39 4.37
CA VAL A 251 10.82 -2.03 3.86
C VAL A 251 12.11 -1.56 3.22
N LEU A 252 11.98 -0.95 2.05
CA LEU A 252 12.99 -0.11 1.44
C LEU A 252 12.41 1.29 1.26
N ASP A 253 13.10 2.28 1.80
CA ASP A 253 12.70 3.69 1.81
C ASP A 253 13.78 4.50 1.11
N PHE A 254 13.56 4.77 -0.17
CA PHE A 254 14.51 5.47 -1.05
C PHE A 254 14.28 6.97 -1.02
N ARG A 255 15.38 7.73 -1.12
CA ARG A 255 15.39 9.16 -1.38
C ARG A 255 16.15 9.44 -2.65
N PHE A 256 15.57 10.28 -3.49
CA PHE A 256 16.12 10.65 -4.79
C PHE A 256 16.50 12.14 -4.76
N ASP A 257 17.79 12.40 -4.88
CA ASP A 257 18.37 13.75 -4.88
C ASP A 257 18.22 14.41 -6.26
#